data_b90b382a7dd105207554816664dcc393
#
_entry.id   b90b382a7dd105207554816664dcc393
#
_cell.length_a   1.000
_cell.length_b   1.000
_cell.length_c   1.000
_cell.angle_alpha   90.00
_cell.angle_beta   90.00
_cell.angle_gamma   90.00
#
_symmetry.space_group_name_H-M   'P 1'
#
loop_
_entity.id
_entity.type
_entity.pdbx_description
1 polymer ?
#
loop_
_entity_poly.entity_id
_entity_poly.type
_entity_poly.pdbx_seq_one_letter_code
_entity_poly.pdbx_strand_id
1 'polypeptide(L)'
;MKKYVCTVCGYIAEGEIPAQCPVCKAPASAFVEKTGNTYVTEHVVGIGKAEGVPQEIVDGLRANFEGECSEVGMYLAMARVAEREGYPEIAEAYKRYAYEEADHASRFAELLGAVVADSPKQHLTPRSGA
;
A
#
# COMPACT_ATOMS: atom_id res chain seq x y z
N MET A 1 17.98 9.26 -16.69
CA MET A 1 18.33 8.36 -15.55
C MET A 1 17.48 7.12 -15.62
N LYS A 2 18.09 5.96 -15.51
CA LYS A 2 17.33 4.69 -15.52
C LYS A 2 16.46 4.56 -14.29
N LYS A 3 15.31 3.95 -14.47
CA LYS A 3 14.39 3.63 -13.38
C LYS A 3 14.25 2.13 -13.26
N TYR A 4 14.14 1.65 -12.03
CA TYR A 4 14.00 0.24 -11.71
C TYR A 4 12.76 0.06 -10.84
N VAL A 5 11.94 -0.93 -11.15
CA VAL A 5 10.72 -1.20 -10.41
C VAL A 5 10.88 -2.48 -9.59
N CYS A 6 10.48 -2.41 -8.32
CA CYS A 6 10.37 -3.60 -7.49
C CYS A 6 9.17 -4.42 -7.98
N THR A 7 9.42 -5.65 -8.42
CA THR A 7 8.36 -6.51 -8.95
C THR A 7 7.40 -7.01 -7.86
N VAL A 8 7.74 -6.82 -6.59
CA VAL A 8 6.90 -7.24 -5.47
C VAL A 8 5.92 -6.14 -5.06
N CYS A 9 6.38 -4.89 -4.88
CA CYS A 9 5.54 -3.82 -4.35
C CYS A 9 5.34 -2.63 -5.29
N GLY A 10 6.09 -2.55 -6.39
CA GLY A 10 5.96 -1.45 -7.35
C GLY A 10 6.80 -0.21 -7.03
N TYR A 11 7.61 -0.23 -5.96
CA TYR A 11 8.50 0.89 -5.66
C TYR A 11 9.43 1.14 -6.85
N ILE A 12 9.64 2.42 -7.16
CA ILE A 12 10.51 2.84 -8.27
C ILE A 12 11.78 3.47 -7.72
N ALA A 13 12.93 2.88 -8.03
CA ALA A 13 14.23 3.43 -7.72
C ALA A 13 14.80 4.12 -8.95
N GLU A 14 15.44 5.26 -8.74
CA GLU A 14 16.07 6.01 -9.83
C GLU A 14 17.59 5.91 -9.71
N GLY A 15 18.24 5.67 -10.85
CA GLY A 15 19.69 5.62 -10.96
C GLY A 15 20.30 4.27 -10.75
N GLU A 16 20.05 3.63 -9.64
CA GLU A 16 20.60 2.31 -9.30
C GLU A 16 19.61 1.49 -8.49
N ILE A 17 19.83 0.17 -8.51
CA ILE A 17 19.01 -0.76 -7.74
C ILE A 17 19.51 -0.76 -6.28
N PRO A 18 18.62 -0.49 -5.29
CA PRO A 18 19.00 -0.57 -3.89
C PRO A 18 19.31 -2.02 -3.50
N ALA A 19 20.14 -2.21 -2.48
CA ALA A 19 20.46 -3.53 -1.96
C ALA A 19 19.22 -4.27 -1.46
N GLN A 20 18.24 -3.50 -0.98
CA GLN A 20 16.97 -4.01 -0.48
C GLN A 20 15.89 -2.97 -0.76
N CYS A 21 14.70 -3.41 -1.15
CA CYS A 21 13.59 -2.48 -1.35
C CYS A 21 13.27 -1.75 -0.04
N PRO A 22 13.27 -0.41 -0.04
CA PRO A 22 12.96 0.35 1.18
C PRO A 22 11.51 0.20 1.64
N VAL A 23 10.61 -0.23 0.76
CA VAL A 23 9.19 -0.37 1.08
C VAL A 23 8.86 -1.78 1.55
N CYS A 24 9.13 -2.80 0.74
CA CYS A 24 8.71 -4.18 1.04
C CYS A 24 9.85 -5.09 1.52
N LYS A 25 11.08 -4.60 1.57
CA LYS A 25 12.26 -5.37 2.00
C LYS A 25 12.65 -6.50 1.05
N ALA A 26 12.10 -6.53 -0.14
CA ALA A 26 12.50 -7.50 -1.15
C ALA A 26 13.99 -7.30 -1.53
N PRO A 27 14.69 -8.38 -1.90
CA PRO A 27 16.10 -8.27 -2.26
C PRO A 27 16.28 -7.52 -3.60
N ALA A 28 17.50 -7.09 -3.87
CA ALA A 28 17.83 -6.39 -5.12
C ALA A 28 17.41 -7.18 -6.37
N SER A 29 17.42 -8.51 -6.29
CA SER A 29 17.00 -9.38 -7.40
C SER A 29 15.54 -9.23 -7.80
N ALA A 30 14.71 -8.60 -6.95
CA ALA A 30 13.31 -8.33 -7.25
C ALA A 30 13.13 -7.13 -8.18
N PHE A 31 14.18 -6.34 -8.40
CA PHE A 31 14.10 -5.15 -9.25
C PHE A 31 14.39 -5.48 -10.71
N VAL A 32 13.61 -4.85 -11.59
CA VAL A 32 13.84 -4.91 -13.04
C VAL A 32 13.85 -3.49 -13.58
N GLU A 33 14.58 -3.27 -14.67
CA GLU A 33 14.59 -1.97 -15.33
C GLU A 33 13.19 -1.66 -15.84
N LYS A 34 12.69 -0.46 -15.52
CA LYS A 34 11.40 -0.02 -15.99
C LYS A 34 11.52 0.48 -17.42
N THR A 35 11.03 -0.31 -18.35
CA THR A 35 11.02 0.03 -19.78
C THR A 35 9.57 0.12 -20.25
N GLY A 36 9.11 1.34 -20.51
CA GLY A 36 7.76 1.53 -21.06
C GLY A 36 6.65 1.00 -20.14
N ASN A 37 6.12 -0.17 -20.47
CA ASN A 37 4.95 -0.77 -19.82
C ASN A 37 5.29 -1.85 -18.78
N THR A 38 6.41 -1.72 -18.08
CA THR A 38 6.76 -2.64 -16.99
C THR A 38 5.95 -2.29 -15.74
N TYR A 39 5.16 -3.24 -15.27
CA TYR A 39 4.30 -3.08 -14.10
C TYR A 39 4.59 -4.16 -13.07
N VAL A 40 4.26 -3.88 -11.82
CA VAL A 40 4.33 -4.90 -10.76
C VAL A 40 3.32 -6.01 -11.05
N THR A 41 3.76 -7.25 -10.92
CA THR A 41 2.92 -8.42 -11.18
C THR A 41 2.63 -9.23 -9.93
N GLU A 42 3.35 -8.96 -8.86
CA GLU A 42 3.17 -9.65 -7.57
C GLU A 42 3.09 -8.61 -6.46
N HIS A 43 2.38 -8.96 -5.39
CA HIS A 43 2.24 -8.13 -4.21
C HIS A 43 2.81 -8.83 -2.99
N VAL A 44 3.15 -8.05 -1.97
CA VAL A 44 3.84 -8.53 -0.76
C VAL A 44 3.12 -9.69 -0.09
N VAL A 45 1.81 -9.59 0.03
CA VAL A 45 1.02 -10.56 0.80
C VAL A 45 0.16 -11.49 -0.04
N GLY A 46 -0.10 -11.13 -1.28
CA GLY A 46 -0.94 -11.92 -2.17
C GLY A 46 -2.43 -11.76 -1.90
N ILE A 47 -3.19 -11.90 -2.98
CA ILE A 47 -4.63 -11.62 -3.00
C ILE A 47 -5.41 -12.82 -2.49
N GLY A 48 -6.36 -12.58 -1.55
CA GLY A 48 -7.30 -13.58 -1.09
C GLY A 48 -6.69 -14.75 -0.31
N LYS A 49 -5.50 -14.58 0.24
CA LYS A 49 -4.83 -15.66 0.97
C LYS A 49 -5.55 -16.07 2.26
N ALA A 50 -6.47 -15.24 2.73
CA ALA A 50 -7.29 -15.58 3.90
C ALA A 50 -8.54 -16.38 3.55
N GLU A 51 -8.77 -16.74 2.29
CA GLU A 51 -9.87 -17.61 1.92
C GLU A 51 -9.71 -18.98 2.54
N GLY A 52 -10.77 -19.51 3.13
CA GLY A 52 -10.78 -20.84 3.72
C GLY A 52 -10.20 -20.93 5.13
N VAL A 53 -9.69 -19.84 5.70
CA VAL A 53 -9.25 -19.81 7.09
C VAL A 53 -10.45 -19.67 8.02
N PRO A 54 -10.32 -20.01 9.33
CA PRO A 54 -11.41 -19.88 10.29
C PRO A 54 -11.97 -18.44 10.31
N GLN A 55 -13.29 -18.33 10.51
CA GLN A 55 -13.98 -17.04 10.50
C GLN A 55 -13.42 -16.05 11.53
N GLU A 56 -13.00 -16.53 12.69
CA GLU A 56 -12.41 -15.66 13.72
C GLU A 56 -11.14 -14.94 13.21
N ILE A 57 -10.36 -15.60 12.35
CA ILE A 57 -9.17 -15.01 11.75
C ILE A 57 -9.57 -13.96 10.72
N VAL A 58 -10.58 -14.26 9.90
CA VAL A 58 -11.11 -13.29 8.93
C VAL A 58 -11.64 -12.05 9.65
N ASP A 59 -12.38 -12.24 10.71
CA ASP A 59 -12.92 -11.14 11.53
C ASP A 59 -11.80 -10.30 12.14
N GLY A 60 -10.73 -10.95 12.63
CA GLY A 60 -9.56 -10.27 13.15
C GLY A 60 -8.84 -9.45 12.10
N LEU A 61 -8.66 -10.01 10.92
CA LEU A 61 -8.04 -9.28 9.79
C LEU A 61 -8.87 -8.06 9.39
N ARG A 62 -10.20 -8.20 9.37
CA ARG A 62 -11.10 -7.08 9.05
C ARG A 62 -11.06 -6.01 10.12
N ALA A 63 -11.03 -6.40 11.39
CA ALA A 63 -10.91 -5.45 12.50
C ALA A 63 -9.59 -4.68 12.42
N ASN A 64 -8.50 -5.34 12.07
CA ASN A 64 -7.19 -4.71 11.87
C ASN A 64 -7.24 -3.74 10.68
N PHE A 65 -7.86 -4.14 9.57
CA PHE A 65 -8.03 -3.26 8.42
C PHE A 65 -8.75 -1.97 8.82
N GLU A 66 -9.86 -2.10 9.51
CA GLU A 66 -10.66 -0.93 9.96
C GLU A 66 -9.88 -0.05 10.94
N GLY A 67 -9.14 -0.67 11.87
CA GLY A 67 -8.30 0.04 12.82
C GLY A 67 -7.20 0.84 12.13
N GLU A 68 -6.51 0.23 11.19
CA GLU A 68 -5.45 0.90 10.42
C GLU A 68 -6.02 2.07 9.61
N CYS A 69 -7.19 1.91 8.99
CA CYS A 69 -7.84 2.99 8.25
C CYS A 69 -8.21 4.17 9.18
N SER A 70 -8.66 3.88 10.39
CA SER A 70 -8.98 4.91 11.39
C SER A 70 -7.73 5.65 11.81
N GLU A 71 -6.63 4.95 12.00
CA GLU A 71 -5.35 5.54 12.40
C GLU A 71 -4.77 6.47 11.34
N VAL A 72 -4.99 6.19 10.06
CA VAL A 72 -4.61 7.10 8.98
C VAL A 72 -5.22 8.48 9.21
N GLY A 73 -6.53 8.53 9.42
CA GLY A 73 -7.25 9.79 9.66
C GLY A 73 -6.78 10.48 10.93
N MET A 74 -6.56 9.72 12.00
CA MET A 74 -6.07 10.26 13.27
C MET A 74 -4.71 10.91 13.12
N TYR A 75 -3.74 10.22 12.50
CA TYR A 75 -2.41 10.77 12.32
C TYR A 75 -2.40 12.00 11.44
N LEU A 76 -3.22 12.03 10.38
CA LEU A 76 -3.31 13.22 9.52
C LEU A 76 -3.92 14.41 10.29
N ALA A 77 -4.92 14.17 11.13
CA ALA A 77 -5.49 15.20 11.98
C ALA A 77 -4.45 15.73 12.99
N MET A 78 -3.68 14.84 13.59
CA MET A 78 -2.61 15.22 14.51
C MET A 78 -1.52 16.03 13.80
N ALA A 79 -1.21 15.69 12.55
CA ALA A 79 -0.28 16.45 11.75
C ALA A 79 -0.76 17.90 11.54
N ARG A 80 -2.04 18.09 11.29
CA ARG A 80 -2.63 19.43 11.14
C ARG A 80 -2.53 20.25 12.43
N VAL A 81 -2.72 19.60 13.57
CA VAL A 81 -2.55 20.28 14.87
C VAL A 81 -1.10 20.73 15.04
N ALA A 82 -0.15 19.84 14.74
CA ALA A 82 1.26 20.15 14.83
C ALA A 82 1.65 21.31 13.90
N GLU A 83 1.11 21.34 12.71
CA GLU A 83 1.33 22.45 11.76
C GLU A 83 0.81 23.78 12.32
N ARG A 84 -0.41 23.78 12.88
CA ARG A 84 -0.98 25.00 13.46
C ARG A 84 -0.20 25.51 14.68
N GLU A 85 0.42 24.59 15.41
CA GLU A 85 1.21 24.95 16.60
C GLU A 85 2.65 25.28 16.28
N GLY A 86 3.07 25.17 15.02
CA GLY A 86 4.41 25.53 14.60
C GLY A 86 5.45 24.43 14.75
N TYR A 87 5.04 23.17 14.69
CA TYR A 87 5.93 22.01 14.77
C TYR A 87 5.94 21.21 13.47
N PRO A 88 6.53 21.76 12.38
CA PRO A 88 6.46 21.10 11.08
C PRO A 88 7.16 19.74 11.04
N GLU A 89 8.20 19.53 11.83
CA GLU A 89 8.92 18.27 11.89
C GLU A 89 8.07 17.17 12.53
N ILE A 90 7.30 17.52 13.55
CA ILE A 90 6.36 16.61 14.19
C ILE A 90 5.21 16.28 13.22
N ALA A 91 4.71 17.29 12.50
CA ALA A 91 3.69 17.09 11.50
C ALA A 91 4.15 16.09 10.42
N GLU A 92 5.39 16.24 9.96
CA GLU A 92 5.96 15.33 8.97
C GLU A 92 6.05 13.89 9.49
N ALA A 93 6.41 13.72 10.75
CA ALA A 93 6.44 12.39 11.38
C ALA A 93 5.05 11.75 11.39
N TYR A 94 4.03 12.50 11.78
CA TYR A 94 2.65 11.98 11.76
C TYR A 94 2.17 11.62 10.36
N LYS A 95 2.54 12.39 9.34
CA LYS A 95 2.20 12.06 7.95
C LYS A 95 2.85 10.75 7.52
N ARG A 96 4.10 10.51 7.92
CA ARG A 96 4.77 9.24 7.63
C ARG A 96 4.07 8.07 8.32
N TYR A 97 3.68 8.23 9.59
CA TYR A 97 2.93 7.20 10.30
C TYR A 97 1.60 6.92 9.61
N ALA A 98 0.88 7.97 9.18
CA ALA A 98 -0.36 7.79 8.44
C ALA A 98 -0.14 6.96 7.17
N TYR A 99 0.92 7.23 6.44
CA TYR A 99 1.24 6.48 5.22
C TYR A 99 1.55 5.01 5.54
N GLU A 100 2.29 4.75 6.62
CA GLU A 100 2.57 3.38 7.06
C GLU A 100 1.29 2.63 7.42
N GLU A 101 0.37 3.27 8.13
CA GLU A 101 -0.91 2.66 8.48
C GLU A 101 -1.76 2.39 7.23
N ALA A 102 -1.71 3.28 6.24
CA ALA A 102 -2.40 3.06 4.97
C ALA A 102 -1.83 1.83 4.23
N ASP A 103 -0.51 1.65 4.25
CA ASP A 103 0.13 0.48 3.66
C ASP A 103 -0.28 -0.80 4.40
N HIS A 104 -0.29 -0.78 5.73
CA HIS A 104 -0.75 -1.91 6.53
C HIS A 104 -2.20 -2.27 6.18
N ALA A 105 -3.08 -1.28 6.11
CA ALA A 105 -4.47 -1.50 5.75
C ALA A 105 -4.60 -2.16 4.37
N SER A 106 -3.81 -1.71 3.40
CA SER A 106 -3.83 -2.27 2.05
C SER A 106 -3.45 -3.75 2.04
N ARG A 107 -2.51 -4.14 2.89
CA ARG A 107 -2.08 -5.54 3.01
C ARG A 107 -3.18 -6.42 3.60
N PHE A 108 -3.89 -5.95 4.62
CA PHE A 108 -5.03 -6.66 5.17
C PHE A 108 -6.14 -6.79 4.12
N ALA A 109 -6.40 -5.74 3.35
CA ALA A 109 -7.41 -5.79 2.29
C ALA A 109 -7.04 -6.82 1.22
N GLU A 110 -5.76 -6.92 0.85
CA GLU A 110 -5.31 -7.94 -0.11
C GLU A 110 -5.50 -9.35 0.43
N LEU A 111 -5.09 -9.60 1.69
CA LEU A 111 -5.26 -10.91 2.32
C LEU A 111 -6.72 -11.34 2.32
N LEU A 112 -7.63 -10.41 2.62
CA LEU A 112 -9.06 -10.66 2.64
C LEU A 112 -9.67 -10.80 1.24
N GLY A 113 -8.96 -10.35 0.21
CA GLY A 113 -9.51 -10.26 -1.13
C GLY A 113 -10.53 -9.13 -1.32
N ALA A 114 -10.67 -8.26 -0.30
CA ALA A 114 -11.59 -7.13 -0.37
C ALA A 114 -11.06 -6.09 -1.37
N VAL A 115 -11.95 -5.43 -2.07
CA VAL A 115 -11.71 -4.39 -3.09
C VAL A 115 -10.84 -4.79 -4.28
N VAL A 116 -9.97 -5.78 -4.15
CA VAL A 116 -9.12 -6.23 -5.26
C VAL A 116 -9.91 -7.04 -6.30
N ALA A 117 -11.13 -7.41 -5.99
CA ALA A 117 -12.05 -8.01 -6.95
C ALA A 117 -12.54 -6.97 -7.96
N ASP A 118 -12.52 -5.70 -7.60
CA ASP A 118 -12.92 -4.60 -8.47
C ASP A 118 -11.73 -4.14 -9.30
N SER A 119 -11.64 -4.66 -10.52
CA SER A 119 -10.57 -4.24 -11.43
C SER A 119 -10.76 -2.76 -11.84
N PRO A 120 -9.69 -1.95 -11.85
CA PRO A 120 -9.76 -0.61 -12.40
C PRO A 120 -10.33 -0.56 -13.82
N LYS A 121 -10.19 -1.62 -14.58
CA LYS A 121 -10.78 -1.73 -15.92
C LYS A 121 -12.30 -1.61 -15.90
N GLN A 122 -12.94 -2.07 -14.84
CA GLN A 122 -14.39 -1.96 -14.67
C GLN A 122 -14.82 -0.50 -14.45
N HIS A 123 -13.95 0.28 -13.79
CA HIS A 123 -14.20 1.70 -13.53
C HIS A 123 -13.91 2.58 -14.75
N LEU A 124 -13.06 2.12 -15.66
CA LEU A 124 -12.71 2.82 -16.89
C LEU A 124 -13.68 2.56 -18.03
N THR A 125 -14.51 1.52 -17.93
CA THR A 125 -15.50 1.20 -18.96
C THR A 125 -16.80 1.92 -18.65
N PRO A 126 -17.37 2.67 -19.62
CA PRO A 126 -18.68 3.30 -19.41
C PRO A 126 -19.70 2.24 -19.02
N ARG A 127 -20.43 2.50 -17.94
CA ARG A 127 -21.51 1.60 -17.53
C ARG A 127 -22.65 1.72 -18.52
N SER A 128 -23.00 0.62 -19.15
CA SER A 128 -24.17 0.59 -20.04
C SER A 128 -25.42 0.84 -19.20
N GLY A 129 -26.26 1.74 -19.66
CA GLY A 129 -27.50 2.10 -18.96
C GLY A 129 -27.37 3.17 -17.89
N ALA A 130 -26.25 3.84 -17.85
CA ALA A 130 -26.09 5.01 -16.98
C ALA A 130 -26.76 6.24 -17.59
#